data_48ff77593dfce48606ebecfad762f6cb
#
_entry.id   48ff77593dfce48606ebecfad762f6cb
#
_cell.length_a   1.000
_cell.length_b   1.000
_cell.length_c   1.000
_cell.angle_alpha   90.00
_cell.angle_beta   90.00
_cell.angle_gamma   90.00
#
_symmetry.space_group_name_H-M   'P 1'
#
loop_
_entity.id
_entity.type
_entity.pdbx_description
1 polymer ?
#
loop_
_entity_poly.entity_id
_entity_poly.type
_entity_poly.pdbx_seq_one_letter_code
_entity_poly.pdbx_strand_id
1 'polypeptide(L)'
;MASAAASALSYLADALVILGVWVMTVGVYGVIRMPDTYTRLHAASKAAFLGVISLCVSSAVTGDPSIIYRAVLIAAFLLVTTPIAAFVIARAAFLRRERMQTPGALDESGKDLPEAPGR
;
A
#
# COMPACT_ATOMS: atom_id res chain seq x y z
N MET A 1 37.42 9.37 -7.76
CA MET A 1 36.64 8.36 -6.98
C MET A 1 35.34 8.93 -6.39
N ALA A 2 35.36 10.12 -5.79
CA ALA A 2 34.15 10.75 -5.23
C ALA A 2 33.08 11.07 -6.30
N SER A 3 33.43 11.47 -7.50
CA SER A 3 32.49 11.77 -8.59
C SER A 3 31.79 10.51 -9.13
N ALA A 4 32.50 9.39 -9.21
CA ALA A 4 31.95 8.13 -9.67
C ALA A 4 30.96 7.54 -8.63
N ALA A 5 31.26 7.68 -7.35
CA ALA A 5 30.35 7.28 -6.28
C ALA A 5 29.07 8.15 -6.25
N ALA A 6 29.21 9.46 -6.45
CA ALA A 6 28.06 10.37 -6.52
C ALA A 6 27.15 10.05 -7.72
N SER A 7 27.72 9.75 -8.90
CA SER A 7 26.93 9.35 -10.06
C SER A 7 26.28 7.98 -9.87
N ALA A 8 26.94 7.02 -9.25
CA ALA A 8 26.34 5.73 -8.94
C ALA A 8 25.16 5.86 -7.96
N LEU A 9 25.28 6.76 -6.97
CA LEU A 9 24.20 7.03 -6.02
C LEU A 9 22.99 7.69 -6.69
N SER A 10 23.20 8.63 -7.63
CA SER A 10 22.08 9.24 -8.36
C SER A 10 21.36 8.24 -9.27
N TYR A 11 22.08 7.36 -9.97
CA TYR A 11 21.44 6.29 -10.75
C TYR A 11 20.65 5.33 -9.88
N LEU A 12 21.12 5.03 -8.66
CA LEU A 12 20.39 4.21 -7.70
C LEU A 12 19.10 4.91 -7.24
N ALA A 13 19.16 6.21 -6.97
CA ALA A 13 17.99 7.01 -6.61
C ALA A 13 16.94 7.01 -7.73
N ASP A 14 17.36 7.24 -8.96
CA ASP A 14 16.47 7.22 -10.12
C ASP A 14 15.83 5.84 -10.32
N ALA A 15 16.60 4.77 -10.18
CA ALA A 15 16.07 3.42 -10.26
C ALA A 15 15.03 3.12 -9.16
N LEU A 16 15.25 3.62 -7.94
CA LEU A 16 14.30 3.48 -6.84
C LEU A 16 13.01 4.28 -7.08
N VAL A 17 13.08 5.46 -7.69
CA VAL A 17 11.89 6.22 -8.10
C VAL A 17 11.09 5.45 -9.13
N ILE A 18 11.75 4.96 -10.18
CA ILE A 18 11.10 4.18 -11.24
C ILE A 18 10.46 2.92 -10.65
N LEU A 19 11.15 2.20 -9.78
CA LEU A 19 10.63 1.03 -9.10
C LEU A 19 9.40 1.37 -8.24
N GLY A 20 9.46 2.45 -7.46
CA GLY A 20 8.35 2.90 -6.61
C GLY A 20 7.11 3.24 -7.43
N VAL A 21 7.26 4.00 -8.52
CA VAL A 21 6.18 4.36 -9.42
C VAL A 21 5.60 3.12 -10.10
N TRP A 22 6.45 2.19 -10.54
CA TRP A 22 6.02 0.95 -11.17
C TRP A 22 5.22 0.07 -10.21
N VAL A 23 5.70 -0.13 -8.97
CA VAL A 23 4.99 -0.89 -7.93
C VAL A 23 3.64 -0.27 -7.61
N MET A 24 3.57 1.07 -7.49
CA MET A 24 2.30 1.78 -7.27
C MET A 24 1.32 1.57 -8.43
N THR A 25 1.80 1.66 -9.66
CA THR A 25 0.97 1.46 -10.87
C THR A 25 0.40 0.05 -10.92
N VAL A 26 1.23 -0.97 -10.66
CA VAL A 26 0.78 -2.37 -10.59
C VAL A 26 -0.22 -2.56 -9.44
N GLY A 27 0.00 -1.89 -8.29
CA GLY A 27 -0.93 -1.92 -7.17
C GLY A 27 -2.30 -1.32 -7.50
N VAL A 28 -2.34 -0.18 -8.17
CA VAL A 28 -3.59 0.45 -8.63
C VAL A 28 -4.31 -0.46 -9.64
N TYR A 29 -3.57 -1.03 -10.59
CA TYR A 29 -4.12 -2.01 -11.51
C TYR A 29 -4.71 -3.23 -10.79
N GLY A 30 -4.02 -3.74 -9.75
CA GLY A 30 -4.50 -4.82 -8.90
C GLY A 30 -5.82 -4.48 -8.22
N VAL A 31 -5.94 -3.27 -7.67
CA VAL A 31 -7.19 -2.81 -7.03
C VAL A 31 -8.36 -2.78 -8.00
N ILE A 32 -8.13 -2.38 -9.25
CA ILE A 32 -9.18 -2.32 -10.29
C ILE A 32 -9.61 -3.71 -10.74
N ARG A 33 -8.65 -4.64 -10.85
CA ARG A 33 -8.87 -5.95 -11.45
C ARG A 33 -9.30 -7.05 -10.48
N MET A 34 -9.05 -6.87 -9.19
CA MET A 34 -9.41 -7.88 -8.20
C MET A 34 -10.91 -7.91 -7.90
N PRO A 35 -11.51 -9.12 -7.74
CA PRO A 35 -12.96 -9.28 -7.63
C PRO A 35 -13.51 -8.83 -6.27
N ASP A 36 -12.76 -9.02 -5.18
CA ASP A 36 -13.24 -8.78 -3.83
C ASP A 36 -12.55 -7.61 -3.12
N THR A 37 -13.30 -6.96 -2.23
CA THR A 37 -12.84 -5.82 -1.42
C THR A 37 -11.63 -6.20 -0.56
N TYR A 38 -11.56 -7.42 -0.03
CA TYR A 38 -10.45 -7.87 0.83
C TYR A 38 -9.14 -8.01 0.05
N THR A 39 -9.19 -8.61 -1.14
CA THR A 39 -8.01 -8.73 -2.00
C THR A 39 -7.56 -7.38 -2.55
N ARG A 40 -8.49 -6.47 -2.84
CA ARG A 40 -8.19 -5.07 -3.21
C ARG A 40 -7.44 -4.33 -2.10
N LEU A 41 -7.89 -4.45 -0.85
CA LEU A 41 -7.21 -3.87 0.30
C LEU A 41 -5.79 -4.39 0.46
N HIS A 42 -5.59 -5.69 0.27
CA HIS A 42 -4.26 -6.30 0.35
C HIS A 42 -3.32 -5.77 -0.73
N ALA A 43 -3.80 -5.67 -1.97
CA ALA A 43 -3.02 -5.10 -3.07
C ALA A 43 -2.68 -3.61 -2.84
N ALA A 44 -3.66 -2.82 -2.40
CA ALA A 44 -3.48 -1.41 -2.11
C ALA A 44 -2.45 -1.18 -0.98
N SER A 45 -2.54 -1.96 0.11
CA SER A 45 -1.62 -1.84 1.25
C SER A 45 -0.19 -2.18 0.85
N LYS A 46 0.02 -3.24 0.06
CA LYS A 46 1.36 -3.60 -0.42
C LYS A 46 1.93 -2.54 -1.37
N ALA A 47 1.13 -2.02 -2.29
CA ALA A 47 1.56 -1.00 -3.23
C ALA A 47 1.94 0.30 -2.51
N ALA A 48 1.10 0.75 -1.57
CA ALA A 48 1.37 1.95 -0.79
C ALA A 48 2.65 1.80 0.05
N PHE A 49 2.80 0.69 0.76
CA PHE A 49 3.95 0.46 1.63
C PHE A 49 5.25 0.38 0.84
N LEU A 50 5.33 -0.50 -0.17
CA LEU A 50 6.55 -0.69 -0.95
C LEU A 50 6.88 0.54 -1.81
N GLY A 51 5.87 1.16 -2.42
CA GLY A 51 6.06 2.35 -3.25
C GLY A 51 6.57 3.54 -2.45
N VAL A 52 5.95 3.82 -1.30
CA VAL A 52 6.36 4.94 -0.44
C VAL A 52 7.74 4.72 0.16
N ILE A 53 8.05 3.51 0.64
CA ILE A 53 9.39 3.19 1.15
C ILE A 53 10.44 3.42 0.04
N SER A 54 10.19 2.95 -1.17
CA SER A 54 11.09 3.11 -2.30
C SER A 54 11.38 4.59 -2.59
N LEU A 55 10.34 5.43 -2.58
CA LEU A 55 10.47 6.88 -2.77
C LEU A 55 11.20 7.56 -1.59
N CYS A 56 10.94 7.14 -0.35
CA CYS A 56 11.62 7.68 0.83
C CYS A 56 13.11 7.34 0.82
N VAL A 57 13.47 6.11 0.46
CA VAL A 57 14.87 5.70 0.33
C VAL A 57 15.56 6.48 -0.79
N SER A 58 14.88 6.67 -1.93
CA SER A 58 15.41 7.52 -3.02
C SER A 58 15.66 8.96 -2.55
N SER A 59 14.74 9.54 -1.80
CA SER A 59 14.89 10.91 -1.28
C SER A 59 16.05 11.05 -0.30
N ALA A 60 16.39 9.98 0.44
CA ALA A 60 17.54 9.99 1.34
C ALA A 60 18.89 10.13 0.61
N VAL A 61 18.94 9.72 -0.65
CA VAL A 61 20.14 9.85 -1.48
C VAL A 61 20.47 11.32 -1.82
N THR A 62 19.47 12.22 -1.81
CA THR A 62 19.69 13.65 -2.07
C THR A 62 20.58 14.32 -1.02
N GLY A 63 20.65 13.75 0.19
CA GLY A 63 21.43 14.28 1.30
C GLY A 63 20.92 15.60 1.90
N ASP A 64 19.79 16.13 1.42
CA ASP A 64 19.16 17.31 1.98
C ASP A 64 18.31 16.96 3.22
N PRO A 65 18.70 17.42 4.42
CA PRO A 65 17.97 17.09 5.66
C PRO A 65 16.48 17.48 5.62
N SER A 66 16.16 18.54 4.91
CA SER A 66 14.79 19.04 4.78
C SER A 66 13.90 18.07 3.99
N ILE A 67 14.43 17.53 2.91
CA ILE A 67 13.74 16.54 2.06
C ILE A 67 13.58 15.23 2.82
N ILE A 68 14.64 14.77 3.48
CA ILE A 68 14.62 13.53 4.28
C ILE A 68 13.58 13.63 5.40
N TYR A 69 13.55 14.74 6.14
CA TYR A 69 12.60 14.96 7.22
C TYR A 69 11.15 14.90 6.73
N ARG A 70 10.85 15.56 5.61
CA ARG A 70 9.51 15.52 4.99
C ARG A 70 9.12 14.11 4.55
N ALA A 71 10.05 13.39 3.91
CA ALA A 71 9.82 12.02 3.47
C ALA A 71 9.52 11.08 4.65
N VAL A 72 10.27 11.21 5.75
CA VAL A 72 10.04 10.43 6.97
C VAL A 72 8.69 10.74 7.60
N LEU A 73 8.29 12.01 7.66
CA LEU A 73 6.97 12.40 8.17
C LEU A 73 5.83 11.81 7.32
N ILE A 74 5.95 11.86 6.00
CA ILE A 74 4.96 11.28 5.08
C ILE A 74 4.88 9.76 5.28
N ALA A 75 6.03 9.09 5.36
CA ALA A 75 6.08 7.64 5.59
C ALA A 75 5.46 7.25 6.93
N ALA A 76 5.78 7.97 8.02
CA ALA A 76 5.22 7.72 9.34
C ALA A 76 3.69 7.93 9.36
N PHE A 77 3.21 9.00 8.73
CA PHE A 77 1.78 9.26 8.61
C PHE A 77 1.05 8.15 7.85
N LEU A 78 1.59 7.71 6.70
CA LEU A 78 1.01 6.64 5.91
C LEU A 78 1.07 5.29 6.63
N LEU A 79 2.15 5.02 7.38
CA LEU A 79 2.29 3.79 8.16
C LEU A 79 1.19 3.65 9.22
N VAL A 80 0.77 4.74 9.83
CA VAL A 80 -0.31 4.77 10.83
C VAL A 80 -1.68 4.78 10.16
N THR A 81 -1.85 5.56 9.10
CA THR A 81 -3.16 5.78 8.47
C THR A 81 -3.61 4.57 7.65
N THR A 82 -2.67 3.90 6.97
CA THR A 82 -3.00 2.76 6.08
C THR A 82 -3.67 1.60 6.81
N PRO A 83 -3.17 1.09 7.96
CA PRO A 83 -3.84 0.00 8.67
C PRO A 83 -5.19 0.42 9.24
N ILE A 84 -5.34 1.67 9.70
CA ILE A 84 -6.61 2.18 10.21
C ILE A 84 -7.65 2.23 9.09
N ALA A 85 -7.30 2.79 7.93
CA ALA A 85 -8.17 2.84 6.77
C ALA A 85 -8.58 1.44 6.29
N ALA A 86 -7.61 0.52 6.20
CA ALA A 86 -7.87 -0.86 5.82
C ALA A 86 -8.83 -1.56 6.79
N PHE A 87 -8.66 -1.36 8.09
CA PHE A 87 -9.56 -1.91 9.11
C PHE A 87 -10.99 -1.38 8.97
N VAL A 88 -11.15 -0.07 8.78
CA VAL A 88 -12.48 0.55 8.64
C VAL A 88 -13.19 0.04 7.40
N ILE A 89 -12.49 -0.07 6.27
CA ILE A 89 -13.06 -0.57 5.01
C ILE A 89 -13.41 -2.06 5.13
N ALA A 90 -12.52 -2.86 5.71
CA ALA A 90 -12.78 -4.29 5.93
C ALA A 90 -14.00 -4.51 6.83
N ARG A 91 -14.13 -3.71 7.90
CA ARG A 91 -15.30 -3.75 8.79
C ARG A 91 -16.58 -3.35 8.06
N ALA A 92 -16.52 -2.32 7.23
CA ALA A 92 -17.68 -1.89 6.44
C ALA A 92 -18.09 -2.96 5.41
N ALA A 93 -17.15 -3.61 4.74
CA ALA A 93 -17.40 -4.71 3.82
C ALA A 93 -18.02 -5.91 4.55
N PHE A 94 -17.53 -6.25 5.75
CA PHE A 94 -18.10 -7.30 6.59
C PHE A 94 -19.55 -7.00 6.98
N LEU A 95 -19.85 -5.78 7.41
CA LEU A 95 -21.21 -5.36 7.77
C LEU A 95 -22.17 -5.35 6.56
N ARG A 96 -21.63 -5.10 5.34
CA ARG A 96 -22.40 -5.20 4.08
C ARG A 96 -22.54 -6.63 3.57
N ARG A 97 -21.97 -7.63 4.27
CA ARG A 97 -21.96 -9.04 3.89
C ARG A 97 -21.31 -9.32 2.55
N GLU A 98 -20.31 -8.52 2.19
CA GLU A 98 -19.48 -8.83 1.04
C GLU A 98 -18.69 -10.11 1.34
N ARG A 99 -18.96 -11.16 0.56
CA ARG A 99 -18.26 -12.45 0.70
C ARG A 99 -16.97 -12.43 -0.10
N MET A 100 -15.93 -13.06 0.44
CA MET A 100 -14.74 -13.35 -0.35
C MET A 100 -15.11 -14.30 -1.49
N GLN A 101 -14.71 -13.94 -2.72
CA GLN A 101 -14.91 -14.80 -3.89
C GLN A 101 -13.81 -15.87 -4.05
N THR A 102 -12.90 -15.93 -3.09
CA THR A 102 -11.82 -16.92 -3.09
C THR A 102 -12.36 -18.31 -2.77
N PRO A 103 -12.08 -19.34 -3.60
CA PRO A 103 -12.50 -20.71 -3.33
C PRO A 103 -11.99 -21.19 -1.96
N GLY A 104 -12.88 -21.73 -1.11
CA GLY A 104 -12.53 -22.22 0.23
C GLY A 104 -12.49 -21.17 1.33
N ALA A 105 -12.91 -19.92 1.07
CA ALA A 105 -13.04 -18.91 2.12
C ALA A 105 -14.16 -19.29 3.10
N LEU A 106 -13.80 -19.41 4.38
CA LEU A 106 -14.72 -19.70 5.48
C LEU A 106 -14.91 -18.44 6.34
N ASP A 107 -16.14 -18.22 6.81
CA ASP A 107 -16.41 -17.17 7.80
C ASP A 107 -16.14 -17.70 9.21
N GLU A 108 -14.98 -17.34 9.76
CA GLU A 108 -14.55 -17.72 11.10
C GLU A 108 -14.88 -16.64 12.16
N SER A 109 -15.66 -15.61 11.79
CA SER A 109 -15.96 -14.49 12.70
C SER A 109 -16.78 -14.90 13.93
N GLY A 110 -17.48 -16.06 13.87
CA GLY A 110 -18.34 -16.56 14.94
C GLY A 110 -19.53 -15.65 15.26
N LYS A 111 -19.84 -14.68 14.40
CA LYS A 111 -20.96 -13.77 14.54
C LYS A 111 -22.04 -14.11 13.53
N ASP A 112 -23.17 -14.62 14.04
CA ASP A 112 -24.40 -14.74 13.25
C ASP A 112 -24.92 -13.32 12.94
N LEU A 113 -24.57 -12.81 11.77
CA LEU A 113 -25.15 -11.57 11.28
C LEU A 113 -26.61 -11.84 10.91
N PRO A 114 -27.59 -11.05 11.37
CA PRO A 114 -29.00 -11.21 11.01
C PRO A 114 -29.14 -11.25 9.48
N GLU A 115 -30.01 -12.11 8.95
CA GLU A 115 -30.22 -12.25 7.51
C GLU A 115 -30.50 -10.90 6.84
N ALA A 116 -29.88 -10.65 5.68
CA ALA A 116 -30.17 -9.44 4.95
C ALA A 116 -31.65 -9.40 4.60
N PRO A 117 -32.38 -8.29 4.84
CA PRO A 117 -33.74 -8.15 4.39
C PRO A 117 -33.78 -8.40 2.88
N GLY A 118 -34.66 -9.33 2.48
CA GLY A 118 -34.70 -10.01 1.21
C GLY A 118 -34.47 -9.12 -0.03
N ARG A 119 -33.77 -9.71 -0.98
CA ARG A 119 -33.88 -9.33 -2.39
C ARG A 119 -35.09 -10.02 -2.99
#